data_a4621596c2ae00899379b19a5e960529
#
_entry.id   a4621596c2ae00899379b19a5e960529
#
_cell.length_a   1.000
_cell.length_b   1.000
_cell.length_c   1.000
_cell.angle_alpha   90.00
_cell.angle_beta   90.00
_cell.angle_gamma   90.00
#
_symmetry.space_group_name_H-M   'P 1'
#
loop_
_entity.id
_entity.type
_entity.pdbx_description
1 polymer ?
#
loop_
_entity_poly.entity_id
_entity_poly.type
_entity_poly.pdbx_seq_one_letter_code
_entity_poly.pdbx_strand_id
1 'polypeptide(L)'
;GAQAHGLIGERVVTAIPGDRVARRAIHFPFRDRRRIAQAVPFEVESETPFDLDEVFVDWELVGEAQAAADVVATVVTRAEVASRLEALRDAGLGARVLEVEGLALANLATFVPMPGTRLLVDLGHRKTTLCLLVDGVARAARTLPLGGRVLTEAIARETQVEWDEAERVKHRDGVLGS
;
A
#
# COMPACT_ATOMS: atom_id res chain seq x y z
N GLY A 1 -18.37 -15.19 8.01
CA GLY A 1 -17.08 -15.32 7.32
C GLY A 1 -17.28 -15.64 5.83
N ALA A 2 -16.20 -15.69 5.04
CA ALA A 2 -16.24 -15.90 3.58
C ALA A 2 -17.03 -17.17 3.18
N GLN A 3 -16.92 -18.25 3.97
CA GLN A 3 -17.67 -19.48 3.75
C GLN A 3 -19.20 -19.30 3.87
N ALA A 4 -19.67 -18.44 4.78
CA ALA A 4 -21.10 -18.17 4.97
C ALA A 4 -21.73 -17.45 3.77
N HIS A 5 -20.92 -16.83 2.93
CA HIS A 5 -21.33 -16.12 1.71
C HIS A 5 -20.98 -16.89 0.42
N GLY A 6 -20.58 -18.17 0.51
CA GLY A 6 -20.22 -18.99 -0.64
C GLY A 6 -18.93 -18.54 -1.36
N LEU A 7 -18.15 -17.68 -0.72
CA LEU A 7 -16.87 -17.19 -1.25
C LEU A 7 -15.77 -18.22 -0.98
N ILE A 8 -15.88 -19.39 -1.57
CA ILE A 8 -14.82 -20.40 -1.60
C ILE A 8 -14.06 -20.18 -2.89
N GLY A 9 -13.14 -19.21 -2.87
CA GLY A 9 -12.33 -18.90 -4.04
C GLY A 9 -11.06 -19.74 -4.10
N GLU A 10 -10.77 -20.34 -5.23
CA GLU A 10 -9.49 -20.99 -5.51
C GLU A 10 -8.32 -19.99 -5.58
N ARG A 11 -8.62 -18.70 -5.70
CA ARG A 11 -7.65 -17.62 -5.80
C ARG A 11 -8.00 -16.48 -4.83
N VAL A 12 -7.26 -16.43 -3.73
CA VAL A 12 -7.34 -15.31 -2.78
C VAL A 12 -6.21 -14.34 -3.07
N VAL A 13 -6.56 -13.09 -3.30
CA VAL A 13 -5.62 -11.96 -3.37
C VAL A 13 -5.83 -11.14 -2.11
N THR A 14 -4.75 -10.74 -1.47
CA THR A 14 -4.77 -9.88 -0.29
C THR A 14 -3.72 -8.79 -0.39
N ALA A 15 -3.78 -7.81 0.50
CA ALA A 15 -2.83 -6.72 0.52
C ALA A 15 -2.11 -6.61 1.86
N ILE A 16 -0.84 -6.21 1.81
CA ILE A 16 -0.08 -5.76 2.96
C ILE A 16 -0.33 -4.27 3.15
N PRO A 17 -0.58 -3.80 4.37
CA PRO A 17 -0.67 -2.37 4.66
C PRO A 17 0.57 -1.62 4.20
N GLY A 18 0.40 -0.49 3.52
CA GLY A 18 1.50 0.26 2.95
C GLY A 18 2.44 0.90 4.01
N ASP A 19 1.97 1.02 5.26
CA ASP A 19 2.79 1.44 6.41
C ASP A 19 3.68 0.33 6.99
N ARG A 20 3.52 -0.91 6.50
CA ARG A 20 4.34 -2.08 6.84
C ARG A 20 5.34 -2.47 5.76
N VAL A 21 5.44 -1.66 4.72
CA VAL A 21 6.28 -1.90 3.55
C VAL A 21 7.20 -0.71 3.37
N ALA A 22 8.48 -0.95 3.16
CA ALA A 22 9.42 0.08 2.71
C ALA A 22 9.53 0.04 1.19
N ARG A 23 9.50 1.21 0.54
CA ARG A 23 9.73 1.34 -0.90
C ARG A 23 10.94 2.24 -1.13
N ARG A 24 11.83 1.83 -2.03
CA ARG A 24 13.07 2.52 -2.35
C ARG A 24 13.19 2.72 -3.85
N ALA A 25 13.40 3.96 -4.27
CA ALA A 25 13.74 4.27 -5.64
C ALA A 25 15.26 4.09 -5.80
N ILE A 26 15.68 3.29 -6.78
CA ILE A 26 17.06 2.96 -7.06
C ILE A 26 17.32 3.28 -8.53
N HIS A 27 18.41 3.99 -8.80
CA HIS A 27 18.86 4.29 -10.15
C HIS A 27 20.04 3.41 -10.53
N PHE A 28 19.91 2.66 -11.63
CA PHE A 28 21.01 1.87 -12.17
C PHE A 28 21.53 2.48 -13.48
N PRO A 29 22.86 2.61 -13.65
CA PRO A 29 23.48 3.09 -14.90
C PRO A 29 23.51 1.98 -15.97
N PHE A 30 22.59 1.04 -15.89
CA PHE A 30 22.40 -0.06 -16.85
C PHE A 30 20.96 -0.53 -16.78
N ARG A 31 20.48 -1.25 -17.82
CA ARG A 31 19.10 -1.72 -17.92
C ARG A 31 18.95 -3.25 -18.08
N ASP A 32 20.04 -4.00 -17.97
CA ASP A 32 19.97 -5.46 -17.99
C ASP A 32 19.22 -5.96 -16.76
N ARG A 33 18.05 -6.57 -16.98
CA ARG A 33 17.16 -7.02 -15.89
C ARG A 33 17.81 -8.08 -15.00
N ARG A 34 18.70 -8.92 -15.53
CA ARG A 34 19.39 -9.93 -14.72
C ARG A 34 20.40 -9.27 -13.78
N ARG A 35 21.11 -8.27 -14.29
CA ARG A 35 22.05 -7.47 -13.51
C ARG A 35 21.32 -6.66 -12.43
N ILE A 36 20.19 -6.04 -12.77
CA ILE A 36 19.34 -5.32 -11.81
C ILE A 36 18.86 -6.28 -10.72
N ALA A 37 18.32 -7.45 -11.07
CA ALA A 37 17.85 -8.44 -10.10
C ALA A 37 18.93 -8.90 -9.13
N GLN A 38 20.19 -8.95 -9.57
CA GLN A 38 21.33 -9.28 -8.71
C GLN A 38 21.78 -8.10 -7.82
N ALA A 39 21.64 -6.87 -8.31
CA ALA A 39 22.10 -5.67 -7.59
C ALA A 39 21.08 -5.15 -6.56
N VAL A 40 19.78 -5.24 -6.85
CA VAL A 40 18.71 -4.71 -5.97
C VAL A 40 18.83 -5.18 -4.52
N PRO A 41 19.07 -6.47 -4.19
CA PRO A 41 19.19 -6.88 -2.79
C PRO A 41 20.31 -6.15 -2.05
N PHE A 42 21.46 -5.93 -2.67
CA PHE A 42 22.61 -5.25 -2.05
C PHE A 42 22.34 -3.76 -1.82
N GLU A 43 21.67 -3.10 -2.78
CA GLU A 43 21.26 -1.70 -2.60
C GLU A 43 20.25 -1.56 -1.47
N VAL A 44 19.29 -2.50 -1.38
CA VAL A 44 18.30 -2.54 -0.29
C VAL A 44 18.95 -2.76 1.05
N GLU A 45 19.90 -3.70 1.17
CA GLU A 45 20.59 -4.02 2.42
C GLU A 45 21.33 -2.81 2.99
N SER A 46 21.95 -2.00 2.12
CA SER A 46 22.66 -0.79 2.54
C SER A 46 21.75 0.31 3.09
N GLU A 47 20.46 0.29 2.76
CA GLU A 47 19.50 1.35 3.11
C GLU A 47 18.41 0.91 4.11
N THR A 48 18.44 -0.33 4.55
CA THR A 48 17.43 -0.87 5.50
C THR A 48 18.11 -1.36 6.78
N PRO A 49 17.42 -1.29 7.93
CA PRO A 49 17.94 -1.81 9.19
C PRO A 49 17.78 -3.33 9.34
N PHE A 50 17.41 -4.04 8.26
CA PHE A 50 17.10 -5.47 8.27
C PHE A 50 18.13 -6.22 7.44
N ASP A 51 18.50 -7.41 7.89
CA ASP A 51 19.29 -8.35 7.11
C ASP A 51 18.42 -8.95 5.97
N LEU A 52 19.05 -9.31 4.85
CA LEU A 52 18.34 -9.82 3.66
C LEU A 52 17.56 -11.12 3.94
N ASP A 53 18.00 -11.93 4.90
CA ASP A 53 17.32 -13.16 5.30
C ASP A 53 16.04 -12.90 6.15
N GLU A 54 15.90 -11.69 6.71
CA GLU A 54 14.72 -11.27 7.47
C GLU A 54 13.60 -10.67 6.60
N VAL A 55 13.88 -10.35 5.34
CA VAL A 55 12.96 -9.66 4.44
C VAL A 55 12.63 -10.43 3.17
N PHE A 56 11.53 -10.06 2.55
CA PHE A 56 11.27 -10.26 1.13
C PHE A 56 11.55 -8.96 0.40
N VAL A 57 12.22 -9.07 -0.74
CA VAL A 57 12.50 -7.96 -1.64
C VAL A 57 11.92 -8.31 -3.00
N ASP A 58 11.06 -7.43 -3.50
CA ASP A 58 10.56 -7.46 -4.88
C ASP A 58 10.84 -6.11 -5.53
N TRP A 59 10.84 -6.01 -6.85
CA TRP A 59 11.14 -4.77 -7.54
C TRP A 59 10.41 -4.64 -8.87
N GLU A 60 10.11 -3.42 -9.22
CA GLU A 60 9.48 -3.06 -10.48
C GLU A 60 10.29 -1.98 -11.21
N LEU A 61 10.29 -2.07 -12.54
CA LEU A 61 10.88 -1.07 -13.41
C LEU A 61 9.87 0.06 -13.58
N VAL A 62 10.26 1.29 -13.21
CA VAL A 62 9.37 2.46 -13.26
C VAL A 62 9.79 3.47 -14.31
N GLY A 63 11.00 3.36 -14.83
CA GLY A 63 11.52 4.21 -15.91
C GLY A 63 12.70 3.56 -16.61
N GLU A 64 12.81 3.82 -17.91
CA GLU A 64 13.97 3.42 -18.71
C GLU A 64 14.45 4.63 -19.53
N ALA A 65 15.75 4.91 -19.45
CA ALA A 65 16.46 5.78 -20.35
C ALA A 65 17.35 4.96 -21.29
N GLN A 66 18.02 5.58 -22.26
CA GLN A 66 18.78 4.85 -23.30
C GLN A 66 19.81 3.85 -22.75
N ALA A 67 20.38 4.10 -21.58
CA ALA A 67 21.39 3.23 -20.96
C ALA A 67 21.18 2.97 -19.47
N ALA A 68 20.12 3.52 -18.86
CA ALA A 68 19.87 3.47 -17.43
C ALA A 68 18.46 2.97 -17.12
N ALA A 69 18.23 2.51 -15.90
CA ALA A 69 16.92 2.08 -15.42
C ALA A 69 16.64 2.63 -14.03
N ASP A 70 15.41 3.11 -13.85
CA ASP A 70 14.86 3.48 -12.55
C ASP A 70 13.98 2.34 -12.06
N VAL A 71 14.24 1.88 -10.85
CA VAL A 71 13.56 0.74 -10.21
C VAL A 71 12.97 1.21 -8.89
N VAL A 72 11.86 0.66 -8.52
CA VAL A 72 11.35 0.75 -7.15
C VAL A 72 11.40 -0.62 -6.50
N ALA A 73 12.26 -0.76 -5.50
CA ALA A 73 12.29 -1.94 -4.66
C ALA A 73 11.25 -1.83 -3.55
N THR A 74 10.58 -2.93 -3.29
CA THR A 74 9.59 -3.10 -2.23
C THR A 74 10.12 -4.11 -1.23
N VAL A 75 10.18 -3.72 0.03
CA VAL A 75 10.76 -4.50 1.12
C VAL A 75 9.73 -4.71 2.21
N VAL A 76 9.55 -5.94 2.65
CA VAL A 76 8.66 -6.31 3.74
C VAL A 76 9.30 -7.39 4.59
N THR A 77 9.13 -7.34 5.90
CA THR A 77 9.67 -8.37 6.79
C THR A 77 8.95 -9.70 6.59
N ARG A 78 9.71 -10.80 6.71
CA ARG A 78 9.12 -12.16 6.66
C ARG A 78 8.10 -12.37 7.77
N ALA A 79 8.30 -11.75 8.93
CA ALA A 79 7.38 -11.79 10.05
C ALA A 79 6.01 -11.17 9.71
N GLU A 80 5.97 -10.01 9.03
CA GLU A 80 4.72 -9.37 8.59
C GLU A 80 3.97 -10.25 7.59
N VAL A 81 4.70 -10.81 6.61
CA VAL A 81 4.12 -11.74 5.63
C VAL A 81 3.56 -13.00 6.32
N ALA A 82 4.34 -13.61 7.22
CA ALA A 82 3.93 -14.81 7.95
C ALA A 82 2.64 -14.55 8.76
N SER A 83 2.61 -13.47 9.55
CA SER A 83 1.45 -13.07 10.34
C SER A 83 0.19 -12.88 9.47
N ARG A 84 0.34 -12.28 8.28
CA ARG A 84 -0.75 -12.08 7.33
C ARG A 84 -1.28 -13.41 6.77
N LEU A 85 -0.37 -14.29 6.40
CA LEU A 85 -0.73 -15.60 5.86
C LEU A 85 -1.34 -16.53 6.92
N GLU A 86 -0.89 -16.45 8.18
CA GLU A 86 -1.50 -17.17 9.30
C GLU A 86 -2.94 -16.73 9.54
N ALA A 87 -3.19 -15.43 9.63
CA ALA A 87 -4.54 -14.90 9.81
C ALA A 87 -5.51 -15.34 8.69
N LEU A 88 -5.04 -15.43 7.46
CA LEU A 88 -5.83 -15.94 6.34
C LEU A 88 -6.07 -17.45 6.45
N ARG A 89 -5.05 -18.22 6.83
CA ARG A 89 -5.16 -19.66 7.04
C ARG A 89 -6.16 -20.01 8.12
N ASP A 90 -6.13 -19.28 9.24
CA ASP A 90 -7.08 -19.44 10.35
C ASP A 90 -8.53 -19.13 9.92
N ALA A 91 -8.70 -18.26 8.93
CA ALA A 91 -9.97 -18.00 8.27
C ALA A 91 -10.34 -19.02 7.19
N GLY A 92 -9.51 -20.04 6.95
CA GLY A 92 -9.72 -21.07 5.92
C GLY A 92 -9.41 -20.58 4.50
N LEU A 93 -8.59 -19.53 4.36
CA LEU A 93 -8.24 -18.90 3.08
C LEU A 93 -6.74 -19.11 2.77
N GLY A 94 -6.44 -19.43 1.50
CA GLY A 94 -5.07 -19.52 0.99
C GLY A 94 -4.76 -18.38 0.03
N ALA A 95 -3.90 -17.43 0.42
CA ALA A 95 -3.50 -16.35 -0.46
C ALA A 95 -2.55 -16.85 -1.55
N ARG A 96 -2.82 -16.45 -2.80
CA ARG A 96 -1.93 -16.67 -3.95
C ARG A 96 -1.11 -15.44 -4.31
N VAL A 97 -1.65 -14.26 -4.03
CA VAL A 97 -1.02 -12.98 -4.31
C VAL A 97 -1.10 -12.12 -3.07
N LEU A 98 0.01 -11.49 -2.75
CA LEU A 98 0.15 -10.53 -1.69
C LEU A 98 0.63 -9.22 -2.33
N GLU A 99 -0.27 -8.25 -2.41
CA GLU A 99 -0.03 -6.96 -3.06
C GLU A 99 0.25 -5.88 -2.00
N VAL A 100 0.82 -4.77 -2.39
CA VAL A 100 0.90 -3.58 -1.54
C VAL A 100 -0.41 -2.80 -1.63
N GLU A 101 -1.04 -2.51 -0.50
CA GLU A 101 -2.37 -1.87 -0.42
C GLU A 101 -2.49 -0.63 -1.33
N GLY A 102 -1.51 0.27 -1.29
CA GLY A 102 -1.53 1.47 -2.13
C GLY A 102 -1.40 1.17 -3.62
N LEU A 103 -0.70 0.12 -4.02
CA LEU A 103 -0.58 -0.28 -5.42
C LEU A 103 -1.84 -1.00 -5.89
N ALA A 104 -2.51 -1.73 -5.01
CA ALA A 104 -3.77 -2.39 -5.32
C ALA A 104 -4.86 -1.40 -5.77
N LEU A 105 -4.82 -0.14 -5.29
CA LEU A 105 -5.73 0.93 -5.74
C LEU A 105 -5.59 1.21 -7.25
N ALA A 106 -4.42 1.02 -7.83
CA ALA A 106 -4.20 1.23 -9.25
C ALA A 106 -5.07 0.31 -10.14
N ASN A 107 -5.48 -0.84 -9.61
CA ASN A 107 -6.35 -1.76 -10.34
C ASN A 107 -7.73 -1.14 -10.66
N LEU A 108 -8.13 -0.06 -9.98
CA LEU A 108 -9.32 0.70 -10.33
C LEU A 108 -9.25 1.27 -11.76
N ALA A 109 -8.04 1.57 -12.26
CA ALA A 109 -7.84 2.05 -13.63
C ALA A 109 -8.22 1.02 -14.71
N THR A 110 -8.36 -0.26 -14.35
CA THR A 110 -8.86 -1.29 -15.26
C THR A 110 -10.36 -1.21 -15.48
N PHE A 111 -11.11 -0.58 -14.57
CA PHE A 111 -12.55 -0.43 -14.61
C PHE A 111 -12.98 0.98 -15.03
N VAL A 112 -12.17 1.98 -14.66
CA VAL A 112 -12.45 3.39 -14.94
C VAL A 112 -11.23 4.00 -15.63
N PRO A 113 -11.37 4.53 -16.87
CA PRO A 113 -10.26 5.20 -17.57
C PRO A 113 -9.70 6.36 -16.76
N MET A 114 -8.40 6.37 -16.53
CA MET A 114 -7.69 7.38 -15.75
C MET A 114 -6.52 7.98 -16.56
N PRO A 115 -6.81 8.76 -17.62
CA PRO A 115 -5.78 9.36 -18.46
C PRO A 115 -5.04 10.48 -17.73
N GLY A 116 -3.78 10.70 -18.12
CA GLY A 116 -2.90 11.71 -17.54
C GLY A 116 -2.52 11.37 -16.09
N THR A 117 -2.11 12.39 -15.34
CA THR A 117 -1.71 12.22 -13.93
C THR A 117 -2.94 12.27 -13.02
N ARG A 118 -3.08 11.25 -12.18
CA ARG A 118 -4.16 11.13 -11.18
C ARG A 118 -3.61 10.75 -9.82
N LEU A 119 -4.20 11.30 -8.77
CA LEU A 119 -3.95 10.88 -7.39
C LEU A 119 -5.21 10.19 -6.88
N LEU A 120 -5.10 8.90 -6.57
CA LEU A 120 -6.12 8.18 -5.83
C LEU A 120 -5.87 8.36 -4.35
N VAL A 121 -6.92 8.66 -3.61
CA VAL A 121 -6.89 8.87 -2.16
C VAL A 121 -7.93 7.97 -1.51
N ASP A 122 -7.46 7.03 -0.70
CA ASP A 122 -8.32 6.22 0.17
C ASP A 122 -8.19 6.76 1.59
N LEU A 123 -9.19 7.52 2.03
CA LEU A 123 -9.26 8.09 3.36
C LEU A 123 -9.96 7.11 4.30
N GLY A 124 -9.18 6.24 4.95
CA GLY A 124 -9.68 5.29 5.92
C GLY A 124 -9.85 5.88 7.33
N HIS A 125 -10.20 5.01 8.28
CA HIS A 125 -10.40 5.41 9.68
C HIS A 125 -9.09 5.83 10.37
N ARG A 126 -8.03 5.04 10.22
CA ARG A 126 -6.72 5.26 10.91
C ARG A 126 -5.63 5.77 10.02
N LYS A 127 -5.74 5.55 8.73
CA LYS A 127 -4.71 5.86 7.74
C LYS A 127 -5.34 6.35 6.44
N THR A 128 -4.57 7.09 5.68
CA THR A 128 -4.89 7.50 4.31
C THR A 128 -3.87 6.89 3.38
N THR A 129 -4.35 6.18 2.37
CA THR A 129 -3.50 5.59 1.33
C THR A 129 -3.58 6.43 0.07
N LEU A 130 -2.43 6.79 -0.46
CA LEU A 130 -2.27 7.58 -1.67
C LEU A 130 -1.66 6.70 -2.76
N CYS A 131 -2.20 6.78 -3.97
CA CYS A 131 -1.61 6.16 -5.15
C CYS A 131 -1.56 7.17 -6.30
N LEU A 132 -0.35 7.49 -6.76
CA LEU A 132 -0.12 8.34 -7.93
C LEU A 132 -0.12 7.47 -9.18
N LEU A 133 -1.00 7.81 -10.12
CA LEU A 133 -1.09 7.18 -11.43
C LEU A 133 -0.62 8.14 -12.52
N VAL A 134 0.00 7.58 -13.54
CA VAL A 134 0.22 8.24 -14.82
C VAL A 134 -0.31 7.33 -15.92
N ASP A 135 -1.31 7.80 -16.63
CA ASP A 135 -2.03 7.05 -17.67
C ASP A 135 -2.53 5.66 -17.18
N GLY A 136 -3.07 5.63 -15.96
CA GLY A 136 -3.60 4.43 -15.33
C GLY A 136 -2.54 3.50 -14.71
N VAL A 137 -1.26 3.82 -14.82
CA VAL A 137 -0.16 3.01 -14.25
C VAL A 137 0.32 3.62 -12.93
N ALA A 138 0.40 2.81 -11.88
CA ALA A 138 0.93 3.24 -10.60
C ALA A 138 2.41 3.66 -10.72
N ARG A 139 2.73 4.86 -10.25
CA ARG A 139 4.10 5.38 -10.19
C ARG A 139 4.62 5.49 -8.76
N ALA A 140 3.74 5.80 -7.83
CA ALA A 140 4.08 5.87 -6.42
C ALA A 140 2.86 5.50 -5.57
N ALA A 141 3.11 4.92 -4.41
CA ALA A 141 2.11 4.73 -3.38
C ALA A 141 2.70 5.11 -2.02
N ARG A 142 1.88 5.73 -1.17
CA ARG A 142 2.26 6.13 0.17
C ARG A 142 1.10 5.97 1.13
N THR A 143 1.38 5.51 2.33
CA THR A 143 0.41 5.46 3.42
C THR A 143 0.80 6.47 4.49
N LEU A 144 -0.17 7.30 4.89
CA LEU A 144 -0.04 8.29 5.95
C LEU A 144 -0.80 7.77 7.19
N PRO A 145 -0.24 7.87 8.41
CA PRO A 145 -0.92 7.48 9.64
C PRO A 145 -1.94 8.54 10.09
N LEU A 146 -2.81 8.94 9.16
CA LEU A 146 -3.77 10.01 9.30
C LEU A 146 -5.07 9.58 8.63
N GLY A 147 -6.17 9.54 9.37
CA GLY A 147 -7.48 9.13 8.86
C GLY A 147 -8.63 9.80 9.59
N GLY A 148 -9.84 9.37 9.31
CA GLY A 148 -11.06 9.93 9.89
C GLY A 148 -11.10 9.97 11.42
N ARG A 149 -10.33 9.10 12.08
CA ARG A 149 -10.16 9.09 13.53
C ARG A 149 -9.61 10.43 14.07
N VAL A 150 -8.62 11.01 13.41
CA VAL A 150 -8.01 12.28 13.82
C VAL A 150 -9.03 13.41 13.73
N LEU A 151 -9.91 13.38 12.72
CA LEU A 151 -11.00 14.35 12.59
C LEU A 151 -12.01 14.19 13.73
N THR A 152 -12.40 12.96 14.08
CA THR A 152 -13.29 12.68 15.20
C THR A 152 -12.69 13.16 16.53
N GLU A 153 -11.40 12.87 16.76
CA GLU A 153 -10.67 13.35 17.94
C GLU A 153 -10.63 14.88 18.03
N ALA A 154 -10.45 15.57 16.90
CA ALA A 154 -10.46 17.02 16.85
C ALA A 154 -11.84 17.58 17.19
N ILE A 155 -12.92 17.03 16.60
CA ILE A 155 -14.29 17.43 16.89
C ILE A 155 -14.61 17.22 18.37
N ALA A 156 -14.33 16.02 18.91
CA ALA A 156 -14.59 15.68 20.32
C ALA A 156 -13.92 16.69 21.27
N ARG A 157 -12.66 17.04 20.98
CA ARG A 157 -11.90 17.99 21.77
C ARG A 157 -12.43 19.42 21.68
N GLU A 158 -12.77 19.88 20.48
CA GLU A 158 -13.21 21.26 20.27
C GLU A 158 -14.64 21.51 20.75
N THR A 159 -15.53 20.52 20.57
CA THR A 159 -16.93 20.62 20.97
C THR A 159 -17.20 20.04 22.36
N GLN A 160 -16.19 19.43 22.99
CA GLN A 160 -16.27 18.80 24.32
C GLN A 160 -17.40 17.73 24.40
N VAL A 161 -17.60 16.99 23.34
CA VAL A 161 -18.55 15.88 23.29
C VAL A 161 -17.82 14.52 23.33
N GLU A 162 -18.54 13.48 23.70
CA GLU A 162 -18.04 12.11 23.68
C GLU A 162 -17.77 11.62 22.24
N TRP A 163 -16.89 10.62 22.13
CA TRP A 163 -16.45 10.07 20.85
C TRP A 163 -17.59 9.74 19.88
N ASP A 164 -18.61 9.05 20.37
CA ASP A 164 -19.74 8.59 19.53
C ASP A 164 -20.55 9.76 18.97
N GLU A 165 -20.68 10.85 19.74
CA GLU A 165 -21.32 12.07 19.27
C GLU A 165 -20.45 12.80 18.26
N ALA A 166 -19.15 12.91 18.51
CA ALA A 166 -18.20 13.51 17.57
C ALA A 166 -18.18 12.76 16.22
N GLU A 167 -18.26 11.43 16.24
CA GLU A 167 -18.34 10.60 15.03
C GLU A 167 -19.65 10.89 14.27
N ARG A 168 -20.78 11.02 14.99
CA ARG A 168 -22.07 11.41 14.39
C ARG A 168 -22.04 12.82 13.76
N VAL A 169 -21.46 13.79 14.46
CA VAL A 169 -21.28 15.16 13.95
C VAL A 169 -20.42 15.15 12.68
N LYS A 170 -19.29 14.43 12.70
CA LYS A 170 -18.42 14.29 11.52
C LYS A 170 -19.17 13.76 10.31
N HIS A 171 -20.02 12.74 10.49
CA HIS A 171 -20.78 12.13 9.38
C HIS A 171 -21.94 12.99 8.91
N ARG A 172 -22.58 13.74 9.81
CA ARG A 172 -23.75 14.56 9.49
C ARG A 172 -23.38 15.91 8.87
N ASP A 173 -22.44 16.61 9.49
CA ASP A 173 -22.17 18.02 9.21
C ASP A 173 -20.86 18.22 8.42
N GLY A 174 -20.01 17.20 8.40
CA GLY A 174 -18.66 17.31 7.85
C GLY A 174 -17.75 18.18 8.73
N VAL A 175 -16.58 18.55 8.20
CA VAL A 175 -15.57 19.35 8.92
C VAL A 175 -15.13 20.55 8.07
N LEU A 176 -15.94 20.97 7.13
CA LEU A 176 -15.65 22.20 6.39
C LEU A 176 -16.20 23.35 7.23
N GLY A 177 -15.29 23.98 7.97
CA GLY A 177 -15.56 25.26 8.60
C GLY A 177 -15.99 26.29 7.57
N SER A 178 -17.00 27.05 7.89
CA SER A 178 -17.41 28.24 7.16
C SER A 178 -16.33 29.30 7.22
#